data_825ff72d32be48754815fdd5c5083efe
#
_entry.id   825ff72d32be48754815fdd5c5083efe
#
_cell.length_a   1.000
_cell.length_b   1.000
_cell.length_c   1.000
_cell.angle_alpha   90.00
_cell.angle_beta   90.00
_cell.angle_gamma   90.00
#
_symmetry.space_group_name_H-M   'P 1'
#
loop_
_entity.id
_entity.type
_entity.pdbx_description
1 polymer ?
#
loop_
_entity_poly.entity_id
_entity_poly.type
_entity_poly.pdbx_seq_one_letter_code
_entity_poly.pdbx_strand_id
1 'polypeptide(L)'
;IPQQIRHFTPEQLEQLSEEVRSFLITSVSETGGHFSSNLGTVELTVALFHTFDFLVDRIVWDVGHQAYPHKILTGRKDRFATLRQHEGLSGFLKRDESPYDHFGAGHASTSISAALGFAKARDLQGQDFYSIAVIGDGSMTAGMAFEGLNQAGYLETRKFLVILNDNDMSINPNVGSLQGYLNQIISGQYYTRWRDRIESAIKVIPLKGVARALTRLA
;
A
#
# COMPACT_ATOMS: atom_id res chain seq x y z
N ILE A 1 9.20 11.88 -11.72
CA ILE A 1 8.29 12.31 -10.63
C ILE A 1 8.54 11.51 -9.34
N PRO A 2 8.64 10.16 -9.32
CA PRO A 2 8.77 9.43 -8.05
C PRO A 2 9.93 9.89 -7.17
N GLN A 3 11.12 10.12 -7.72
CA GLN A 3 12.28 10.58 -6.94
C GLN A 3 12.08 11.98 -6.33
N GLN A 4 11.30 12.86 -6.96
CA GLN A 4 10.99 14.19 -6.44
C GLN A 4 10.13 14.16 -5.19
N ILE A 5 9.20 13.20 -5.10
CA ILE A 5 8.28 13.04 -3.95
C ILE A 5 9.05 12.84 -2.64
N ARG A 6 10.22 12.22 -2.69
CA ARG A 6 11.09 11.99 -1.52
C ARG A 6 11.59 13.28 -0.85
N HIS A 7 11.53 14.40 -1.55
CA HIS A 7 12.00 15.70 -1.08
C HIS A 7 10.85 16.67 -0.80
N PHE A 8 9.60 16.23 -0.92
CA PHE A 8 8.44 17.08 -0.70
C PHE A 8 8.25 17.39 0.78
N THR A 9 7.80 18.61 1.05
CA THR A 9 7.36 19.00 2.39
C THR A 9 6.01 18.34 2.72
N PRO A 10 5.62 18.29 4.01
CA PRO A 10 4.30 17.77 4.38
C PRO A 10 3.14 18.44 3.63
N GLU A 11 3.21 19.75 3.42
CA GLU A 11 2.20 20.51 2.67
C GLU A 11 2.15 20.11 1.20
N GLN A 12 3.31 19.85 0.60
CA GLN A 12 3.38 19.36 -0.79
C GLN A 12 2.87 17.93 -0.93
N LEU A 13 3.07 17.08 0.08
CA LEU A 13 2.51 15.72 0.11
C LEU A 13 0.99 15.74 0.25
N GLU A 14 0.44 16.63 1.09
CA GLU A 14 -1.00 16.84 1.23
C GLU A 14 -1.61 17.32 -0.10
N GLN A 15 -1.00 18.33 -0.73
CA GLN A 15 -1.42 18.84 -2.04
C GLN A 15 -1.38 17.74 -3.11
N LEU A 16 -0.30 16.96 -3.20
CA LEU A 16 -0.17 15.84 -4.14
C LEU A 16 -1.28 14.80 -3.91
N SER A 17 -1.60 14.49 -2.66
CA SER A 17 -2.67 13.55 -2.32
C SER A 17 -4.02 14.04 -2.83
N GLU A 18 -4.34 15.31 -2.64
CA GLU A 18 -5.59 15.91 -3.14
C GLU A 18 -5.62 15.96 -4.69
N GLU A 19 -4.51 16.25 -5.34
CA GLU A 19 -4.41 16.22 -6.82
C GLU A 19 -4.62 14.79 -7.37
N VAL A 20 -4.01 13.78 -6.76
CA VAL A 20 -4.19 12.37 -7.13
C VAL A 20 -5.64 11.94 -6.91
N ARG A 21 -6.23 12.31 -5.77
CA ARG A 21 -7.62 12.01 -5.42
C ARG A 21 -8.59 12.62 -6.43
N SER A 22 -8.44 13.90 -6.74
CA SER A 22 -9.28 14.64 -7.68
C SER A 22 -9.18 14.03 -9.09
N PHE A 23 -7.97 13.67 -9.52
CA PHE A 23 -7.75 13.01 -10.80
C PHE A 23 -8.41 11.62 -10.85
N LEU A 24 -8.30 10.82 -9.78
CA LEU A 24 -8.96 9.51 -9.69
C LEU A 24 -10.48 9.62 -9.78
N ILE A 25 -11.06 10.57 -9.06
CA ILE A 25 -12.52 10.81 -9.09
C ILE A 25 -12.98 11.08 -10.52
N THR A 26 -12.30 11.99 -11.22
CA THR A 26 -12.67 12.34 -12.59
C THR A 26 -12.46 11.17 -13.55
N SER A 27 -11.25 10.58 -13.57
CA SER A 27 -10.90 9.56 -14.56
C SER A 27 -11.67 8.26 -14.38
N VAL A 28 -11.81 7.76 -13.13
CA VAL A 28 -12.47 6.47 -12.88
C VAL A 28 -13.99 6.58 -13.01
N SER A 29 -14.59 7.76 -12.79
CA SER A 29 -16.01 7.98 -13.08
C SER A 29 -16.33 7.86 -14.57
N GLU A 30 -15.37 8.18 -15.44
CA GLU A 30 -15.52 8.07 -16.90
C GLU A 30 -15.19 6.67 -17.44
N THR A 31 -14.07 6.09 -16.98
CA THR A 31 -13.55 4.82 -17.51
C THR A 31 -14.13 3.59 -16.81
N GLY A 32 -14.70 3.75 -15.62
CA GLY A 32 -15.01 2.66 -14.71
C GLY A 32 -13.75 2.07 -14.05
N GLY A 33 -13.95 1.28 -13.01
CA GLY A 33 -12.84 0.66 -12.29
C GLY A 33 -13.11 0.50 -10.79
N HIS A 34 -12.05 0.18 -10.03
CA HIS A 34 -12.12 0.04 -8.57
C HIS A 34 -12.01 1.42 -7.92
N PHE A 35 -13.13 2.02 -7.57
CA PHE A 35 -13.17 3.42 -7.13
C PHE A 35 -12.78 3.59 -5.66
N SER A 36 -13.57 3.07 -4.73
CA SER A 36 -13.39 3.27 -3.28
C SER A 36 -12.06 2.74 -2.76
N SER A 37 -11.64 1.56 -3.21
CA SER A 37 -10.36 0.96 -2.80
C SER A 37 -9.15 1.81 -3.20
N ASN A 38 -9.22 2.54 -4.31
CA ASN A 38 -8.14 3.43 -4.73
C ASN A 38 -8.14 4.76 -3.98
N LEU A 39 -9.30 5.29 -3.63
CA LEU A 39 -9.41 6.50 -2.80
C LEU A 39 -8.86 6.26 -1.39
N GLY A 40 -9.04 5.05 -0.86
CA GLY A 40 -8.50 4.65 0.45
C GLY A 40 -6.99 4.44 0.50
N THR A 41 -6.31 4.41 -0.64
CA THR A 41 -4.84 4.18 -0.71
C THR A 41 -4.04 5.38 -1.20
N VAL A 42 -4.66 6.53 -1.42
CA VAL A 42 -3.96 7.72 -1.96
C VAL A 42 -2.84 8.15 -1.03
N GLU A 43 -3.16 8.49 0.21
CA GLU A 43 -2.19 8.97 1.20
C GLU A 43 -1.14 7.91 1.52
N LEU A 44 -1.56 6.66 1.65
CA LEU A 44 -0.64 5.53 1.84
C LEU A 44 0.37 5.45 0.69
N THR A 45 -0.10 5.55 -0.56
CA THR A 45 0.78 5.48 -1.72
C THR A 45 1.75 6.65 -1.76
N VAL A 46 1.28 7.87 -1.52
CA VAL A 46 2.13 9.07 -1.46
C VAL A 46 3.18 8.95 -0.36
N ALA A 47 2.80 8.48 0.82
CA ALA A 47 3.72 8.25 1.94
C ALA A 47 4.78 7.18 1.62
N LEU A 48 4.39 6.11 0.93
CA LEU A 48 5.31 5.06 0.49
C LEU A 48 6.33 5.59 -0.52
N PHE A 49 5.91 6.39 -1.51
CA PHE A 49 6.83 7.02 -2.46
C PHE A 49 7.70 8.12 -1.86
N HIS A 50 7.26 8.75 -0.77
CA HIS A 50 8.09 9.67 0.00
C HIS A 50 9.19 8.95 0.79
N THR A 51 8.87 7.78 1.33
CA THR A 51 9.74 7.02 2.24
C THR A 51 10.72 6.10 1.52
N PHE A 52 10.27 5.41 0.47
CA PHE A 52 10.99 4.34 -0.21
C PHE A 52 11.38 4.73 -1.64
N ASP A 53 12.45 4.13 -2.15
CA ASP A 53 12.86 4.24 -3.55
C ASP A 53 12.49 2.96 -4.31
N PHE A 54 11.38 2.96 -5.00
CA PHE A 54 10.89 1.78 -5.73
C PHE A 54 11.66 1.46 -7.03
N LEU A 55 12.75 2.14 -7.34
CA LEU A 55 13.76 1.62 -8.27
C LEU A 55 14.73 0.64 -7.57
N VAL A 56 14.88 0.78 -6.26
CA VAL A 56 15.75 -0.06 -5.41
C VAL A 56 14.89 -1.01 -4.57
N ASP A 57 13.96 -0.47 -3.80
CA ASP A 57 13.03 -1.23 -2.95
C ASP A 57 11.99 -1.98 -3.77
N ARG A 58 11.38 -3.00 -3.20
CA ARG A 58 10.35 -3.82 -3.88
C ARG A 58 9.01 -3.68 -3.18
N ILE A 59 7.98 -3.33 -3.93
CA ILE A 59 6.59 -3.29 -3.44
C ILE A 59 5.73 -4.29 -4.17
N VAL A 60 4.90 -4.99 -3.43
CA VAL A 60 3.90 -5.94 -3.94
C VAL A 60 2.53 -5.53 -3.40
N TRP A 61 1.64 -5.13 -4.30
CA TRP A 61 0.25 -4.83 -3.99
C TRP A 61 -0.59 -6.10 -4.10
N ASP A 62 -1.28 -6.47 -3.04
CA ASP A 62 -2.18 -7.62 -3.07
C ASP A 62 -3.35 -7.35 -4.01
N VAL A 63 -3.71 -8.31 -4.86
CA VAL A 63 -4.65 -8.13 -5.98
C VAL A 63 -4.23 -7.02 -6.96
N GLY A 64 -3.82 -5.85 -6.47
CA GLY A 64 -3.43 -4.69 -7.27
C GLY A 64 -4.61 -3.83 -7.78
N HIS A 65 -5.83 -4.09 -7.32
CA HIS A 65 -7.02 -3.32 -7.67
C HIS A 65 -7.02 -1.92 -7.03
N GLN A 66 -6.27 -1.72 -5.94
CA GLN A 66 -6.09 -0.47 -5.21
C GLN A 66 -4.82 0.30 -5.61
N ALA A 67 -4.17 -0.05 -6.71
CA ALA A 67 -2.87 0.47 -7.10
C ALA A 67 -2.93 1.56 -8.20
N TYR A 68 -4.08 2.22 -8.41
CA TYR A 68 -4.17 3.33 -9.36
C TYR A 68 -3.35 4.54 -8.96
N PRO A 69 -3.30 4.96 -7.67
CA PRO A 69 -2.36 6.00 -7.23
C PRO A 69 -0.90 5.67 -7.58
N HIS A 70 -0.49 4.42 -7.39
CA HIS A 70 0.85 3.94 -7.80
C HIS A 70 1.09 4.12 -9.31
N LYS A 71 0.11 3.81 -10.15
CA LYS A 71 0.21 4.03 -11.61
C LYS A 71 0.32 5.51 -11.97
N ILE A 72 -0.46 6.37 -11.32
CA ILE A 72 -0.42 7.82 -11.53
C ILE A 72 0.97 8.37 -11.18
N LEU A 73 1.47 8.06 -10.00
CA LEU A 73 2.76 8.55 -9.51
C LEU A 73 3.95 8.01 -10.31
N THR A 74 3.80 6.87 -10.98
CA THR A 74 4.84 6.27 -11.83
C THR A 74 4.74 6.63 -13.31
N GLY A 75 4.07 7.74 -13.61
CA GLY A 75 4.09 8.37 -14.95
C GLY A 75 3.07 7.83 -15.94
N ARG A 76 2.05 7.11 -15.49
CA ARG A 76 1.00 6.55 -16.35
C ARG A 76 -0.30 7.37 -16.35
N LYS A 77 -0.29 8.56 -15.74
CA LYS A 77 -1.45 9.46 -15.63
C LYS A 77 -2.13 9.70 -16.98
N ASP A 78 -1.35 10.02 -18.02
CA ASP A 78 -1.88 10.37 -19.35
C ASP A 78 -2.53 9.20 -20.10
N ARG A 79 -2.30 7.96 -19.61
CA ARG A 79 -2.91 6.74 -20.18
C ARG A 79 -4.20 6.34 -19.50
N PHE A 80 -4.67 7.05 -18.48
CA PHE A 80 -5.85 6.65 -17.70
C PHE A 80 -7.14 6.62 -18.52
N ALA A 81 -7.24 7.39 -19.61
CA ALA A 81 -8.36 7.30 -20.53
C ALA A 81 -8.52 5.90 -21.18
N THR A 82 -7.44 5.09 -21.17
CA THR A 82 -7.45 3.72 -21.69
C THR A 82 -7.52 2.65 -20.60
N LEU A 83 -7.79 3.04 -19.35
CA LEU A 83 -7.84 2.12 -18.22
C LEU A 83 -8.86 0.99 -18.45
N ARG A 84 -8.38 -0.26 -18.29
CA ARG A 84 -9.17 -1.50 -18.50
C ARG A 84 -9.69 -1.73 -19.92
N GLN A 85 -9.21 -0.98 -20.90
CA GLN A 85 -9.52 -1.22 -22.30
C GLN A 85 -8.54 -2.20 -22.94
N HIS A 86 -8.92 -2.80 -24.05
CA HIS A 86 -8.04 -3.66 -24.84
C HIS A 86 -6.80 -2.88 -25.29
N GLU A 87 -5.62 -3.45 -25.10
CA GLU A 87 -4.31 -2.81 -25.34
C GLU A 87 -4.06 -1.51 -24.55
N GLY A 88 -4.97 -1.16 -23.67
CA GLY A 88 -4.88 0.01 -22.80
C GLY A 88 -4.14 -0.29 -21.48
N LEU A 89 -4.30 0.65 -20.55
CA LEU A 89 -3.73 0.52 -19.20
C LEU A 89 -4.48 -0.58 -18.43
N SER A 90 -3.73 -1.55 -17.88
CA SER A 90 -4.31 -2.64 -17.10
C SER A 90 -4.97 -2.12 -15.80
N GLY A 91 -6.09 -2.74 -15.42
CA GLY A 91 -6.73 -2.51 -14.12
C GLY A 91 -5.95 -3.09 -12.92
N PHE A 92 -4.89 -3.85 -13.16
CA PHE A 92 -3.99 -4.43 -12.18
C PHE A 92 -2.54 -4.08 -12.53
N LEU A 93 -1.60 -4.34 -11.62
CA LEU A 93 -0.19 -4.12 -11.92
C LEU A 93 0.34 -5.18 -12.88
N LYS A 94 1.16 -4.73 -13.82
CA LYS A 94 1.86 -5.58 -14.81
C LYS A 94 3.31 -5.17 -14.92
N ARG A 95 4.21 -6.14 -14.85
CA ARG A 95 5.66 -5.92 -14.90
C ARG A 95 6.16 -5.30 -16.21
N ASP A 96 5.44 -5.51 -17.29
CA ASP A 96 5.72 -4.96 -18.63
C ASP A 96 5.19 -3.54 -18.83
N GLU A 97 4.35 -3.03 -17.92
CA GLU A 97 3.88 -1.64 -17.99
C GLU A 97 4.86 -0.63 -17.39
N SER A 98 5.61 -1.02 -16.37
CA SER A 98 6.47 -0.09 -15.63
C SER A 98 7.57 -0.82 -14.85
N PRO A 99 8.80 -0.28 -14.75
CA PRO A 99 9.85 -0.80 -13.87
C PRO A 99 9.51 -0.71 -12.38
N TYR A 100 8.48 0.04 -12.02
CA TYR A 100 7.95 0.14 -10.66
C TYR A 100 6.96 -0.98 -10.31
N ASP A 101 6.51 -1.77 -11.29
CA ASP A 101 5.58 -2.88 -11.10
C ASP A 101 6.37 -4.17 -10.88
N HIS A 102 6.83 -4.41 -9.65
CA HIS A 102 7.74 -5.52 -9.34
C HIS A 102 7.09 -6.88 -9.44
N PHE A 103 5.76 -6.96 -9.28
CA PHE A 103 5.01 -8.21 -9.31
C PHE A 103 3.71 -8.05 -10.10
N GLY A 104 3.42 -9.02 -10.96
CA GLY A 104 2.13 -9.09 -11.67
C GLY A 104 1.03 -9.47 -10.69
N ALA A 105 0.00 -8.64 -10.59
CA ALA A 105 -1.07 -8.81 -9.62
C ALA A 105 -2.40 -9.24 -10.28
N GLY A 106 -3.38 -9.61 -9.48
CA GLY A 106 -4.72 -10.06 -9.90
C GLY A 106 -5.34 -11.08 -8.97
N HIS A 107 -4.54 -11.83 -8.22
CA HIS A 107 -5.00 -12.82 -7.23
C HIS A 107 -4.78 -12.33 -5.81
N ALA A 108 -5.78 -12.56 -4.95
CA ALA A 108 -5.73 -12.22 -3.54
C ALA A 108 -4.73 -13.08 -2.75
N SER A 109 -4.22 -12.53 -1.66
CA SER A 109 -3.42 -13.22 -0.64
C SER A 109 -2.02 -13.65 -1.08
N THR A 110 -1.54 -13.16 -2.23
CA THR A 110 -0.24 -13.54 -2.81
C THR A 110 0.90 -12.61 -2.41
N SER A 111 0.59 -11.38 -1.97
CA SER A 111 1.57 -10.31 -1.79
C SER A 111 2.63 -10.62 -0.73
N ILE A 112 2.23 -11.19 0.40
CA ILE A 112 3.14 -11.50 1.52
C ILE A 112 4.19 -12.53 1.09
N SER A 113 3.75 -13.63 0.48
CA SER A 113 4.66 -14.67 -0.01
C SER A 113 5.58 -14.16 -1.13
N ALA A 114 5.05 -13.34 -2.05
CA ALA A 114 5.85 -12.75 -3.12
C ALA A 114 6.91 -11.76 -2.57
N ALA A 115 6.51 -10.88 -1.66
CA ALA A 115 7.43 -9.95 -1.02
C ALA A 115 8.48 -10.68 -0.15
N LEU A 116 8.09 -11.76 0.53
CA LEU A 116 9.03 -12.61 1.27
C LEU A 116 10.05 -13.26 0.32
N GLY A 117 9.62 -13.69 -0.85
CA GLY A 117 10.49 -14.21 -1.90
C GLY A 117 11.54 -13.18 -2.35
N PHE A 118 11.15 -11.91 -2.56
CA PHE A 118 12.09 -10.83 -2.85
C PHE A 118 13.07 -10.60 -1.71
N ALA A 119 12.59 -10.57 -0.46
CA ALA A 119 13.44 -10.38 0.70
C ALA A 119 14.44 -11.53 0.85
N LYS A 120 14.03 -12.77 0.64
CA LYS A 120 14.91 -13.93 0.70
C LYS A 120 15.94 -13.94 -0.43
N ALA A 121 15.53 -13.58 -1.66
CA ALA A 121 16.45 -13.45 -2.79
C ALA A 121 17.50 -12.36 -2.53
N ARG A 122 17.07 -11.19 -1.99
CA ARG A 122 17.96 -10.12 -1.54
C ARG A 122 19.02 -10.63 -0.57
N ASP A 123 18.60 -11.34 0.48
CA ASP A 123 19.50 -11.84 1.53
C ASP A 123 20.52 -12.84 0.95
N LEU A 124 20.08 -13.74 0.06
CA LEU A 124 20.95 -14.69 -0.61
C LEU A 124 21.97 -14.05 -1.57
N GLN A 125 21.60 -12.91 -2.17
CA GLN A 125 22.45 -12.15 -3.08
C GLN A 125 23.29 -11.07 -2.40
N GLY A 126 23.18 -10.92 -1.08
CA GLY A 126 23.88 -9.88 -0.32
C GLY A 126 23.47 -8.45 -0.70
N GLN A 127 22.25 -8.28 -1.22
CA GLN A 127 21.70 -6.97 -1.58
C GLN A 127 21.05 -6.30 -0.37
N ASP A 128 20.80 -4.99 -0.46
CA ASP A 128 20.24 -4.20 0.64
C ASP A 128 19.09 -3.30 0.15
N PHE A 129 17.86 -3.81 0.24
CA PHE A 129 16.63 -3.07 -0.08
C PHE A 129 15.46 -3.53 0.80
N TYR A 130 14.43 -2.70 0.89
CA TYR A 130 13.17 -3.07 1.53
C TYR A 130 12.31 -3.91 0.59
N SER A 131 11.63 -4.91 1.16
CA SER A 131 10.59 -5.67 0.48
C SER A 131 9.27 -5.46 1.22
N ILE A 132 8.26 -4.96 0.52
CA ILE A 132 7.04 -4.43 1.10
C ILE A 132 5.84 -5.13 0.47
N ALA A 133 4.97 -5.69 1.29
CA ALA A 133 3.65 -6.18 0.88
C ALA A 133 2.57 -5.21 1.38
N VAL A 134 1.66 -4.79 0.49
CA VAL A 134 0.45 -4.06 0.86
C VAL A 134 -0.74 -4.97 0.61
N ILE A 135 -1.48 -5.30 1.65
CA ILE A 135 -2.58 -6.26 1.63
C ILE A 135 -3.82 -5.68 2.30
N GLY A 136 -5.00 -5.92 1.72
CA GLY A 136 -6.27 -5.57 2.34
C GLY A 136 -6.75 -6.63 3.35
N ASP A 137 -7.65 -6.23 4.23
CA ASP A 137 -8.27 -7.08 5.25
C ASP A 137 -8.95 -8.32 4.65
N GLY A 138 -9.72 -8.16 3.57
CA GLY A 138 -10.35 -9.28 2.87
C GLY A 138 -9.34 -10.30 2.32
N SER A 139 -8.19 -9.86 1.83
CA SER A 139 -7.13 -10.74 1.33
C SER A 139 -6.36 -11.45 2.45
N MET A 140 -6.38 -10.91 3.67
CA MET A 140 -5.78 -11.56 4.85
C MET A 140 -6.53 -12.81 5.30
N THR A 141 -7.76 -13.04 4.85
CA THR A 141 -8.56 -14.19 5.28
C THR A 141 -8.15 -15.53 4.66
N ALA A 142 -7.31 -15.53 3.63
CA ALA A 142 -6.91 -16.74 2.93
C ALA A 142 -5.65 -17.40 3.55
N GLY A 143 -5.58 -18.72 3.50
CA GLY A 143 -4.51 -19.51 4.10
C GLY A 143 -3.11 -19.14 3.61
N MET A 144 -2.96 -18.74 2.34
CA MET A 144 -1.64 -18.34 1.78
C MET A 144 -1.07 -17.09 2.48
N ALA A 145 -1.91 -16.13 2.88
CA ALA A 145 -1.45 -14.96 3.63
C ALA A 145 -0.90 -15.37 5.01
N PHE A 146 -1.57 -16.31 5.67
CA PHE A 146 -1.10 -16.87 6.96
C PHE A 146 0.19 -17.62 6.83
N GLU A 147 0.29 -18.47 5.82
CA GLU A 147 1.51 -19.24 5.57
C GLU A 147 2.68 -18.30 5.30
N GLY A 148 2.46 -17.25 4.48
CA GLY A 148 3.47 -16.21 4.23
C GLY A 148 3.91 -15.49 5.50
N LEU A 149 2.99 -15.12 6.39
CA LEU A 149 3.30 -14.49 7.69
C LEU A 149 4.05 -15.44 8.62
N ASN A 150 3.58 -16.68 8.73
CA ASN A 150 4.23 -17.71 9.55
C ASN A 150 5.67 -17.93 9.11
N GLN A 151 5.90 -18.06 7.81
CA GLN A 151 7.23 -18.25 7.25
C GLN A 151 8.11 -17.01 7.41
N ALA A 152 7.53 -15.80 7.27
CA ALA A 152 8.27 -14.55 7.49
C ALA A 152 8.75 -14.41 8.94
N GLY A 153 7.89 -14.78 9.91
CA GLY A 153 8.24 -14.80 11.31
C GLY A 153 9.34 -15.82 11.62
N TYR A 154 9.28 -17.01 11.06
CA TYR A 154 10.31 -18.03 11.22
C TYR A 154 11.68 -17.61 10.66
N LEU A 155 11.68 -16.93 9.50
CA LEU A 155 12.93 -16.51 8.84
C LEU A 155 13.55 -15.25 9.46
N GLU A 156 12.85 -14.55 10.34
CA GLU A 156 13.28 -13.28 10.96
C GLU A 156 13.86 -12.29 9.94
N THR A 157 13.22 -12.20 8.77
CA THR A 157 13.72 -11.48 7.60
C THR A 157 13.78 -9.97 7.87
N ARG A 158 14.96 -9.38 7.74
CA ARG A 158 15.18 -7.93 7.91
C ARG A 158 14.64 -7.14 6.72
N LYS A 159 14.32 -5.85 6.91
CA LYS A 159 13.80 -4.96 5.85
C LYS A 159 12.62 -5.58 5.07
N PHE A 160 11.77 -6.28 5.78
CA PHE A 160 10.52 -6.86 5.28
C PHE A 160 9.35 -6.19 6.01
N LEU A 161 8.40 -5.65 5.25
CA LEU A 161 7.27 -4.91 5.78
C LEU A 161 5.98 -5.45 5.20
N VAL A 162 5.01 -5.72 6.06
CA VAL A 162 3.64 -6.02 5.67
C VAL A 162 2.75 -4.89 6.17
N ILE A 163 2.05 -4.24 5.24
CA ILE A 163 1.11 -3.16 5.52
C ILE A 163 -0.29 -3.71 5.30
N LEU A 164 -1.06 -3.78 6.38
CA LEU A 164 -2.48 -4.08 6.32
C LEU A 164 -3.25 -2.77 6.09
N ASN A 165 -3.92 -2.67 4.94
CA ASN A 165 -4.83 -1.57 4.63
C ASN A 165 -6.26 -2.04 4.88
N ASP A 166 -6.80 -1.64 6.01
CA ASP A 166 -8.17 -1.95 6.42
C ASP A 166 -9.01 -0.67 6.30
N ASN A 167 -9.98 -0.69 5.39
CA ASN A 167 -10.87 0.44 5.14
C ASN A 167 -12.32 0.13 5.59
N ASP A 168 -12.54 -0.93 6.37
CA ASP A 168 -13.86 -1.47 6.73
C ASP A 168 -14.81 -1.72 5.53
N MET A 169 -14.25 -1.82 4.31
CA MET A 169 -14.96 -1.88 3.05
C MET A 169 -14.60 -3.17 2.29
N SER A 170 -15.08 -4.30 2.78
CA SER A 170 -15.10 -5.54 1.99
C SER A 170 -16.45 -5.68 1.25
N ILE A 171 -16.45 -6.42 0.13
CA ILE A 171 -17.66 -6.69 -0.68
C ILE A 171 -18.72 -7.41 0.16
N ASN A 172 -18.28 -8.26 1.10
CA ASN A 172 -19.11 -8.94 2.11
C ASN A 172 -18.42 -8.81 3.47
N PRO A 173 -19.15 -8.93 4.60
CA PRO A 173 -18.53 -9.02 5.91
C PRO A 173 -17.45 -10.10 5.93
N ASN A 174 -16.25 -9.75 6.40
CA ASN A 174 -15.17 -10.71 6.51
C ASN A 174 -15.57 -11.85 7.45
N VAL A 175 -15.36 -13.08 7.00
CA VAL A 175 -15.66 -14.29 7.78
C VAL A 175 -14.37 -14.85 8.38
N GLY A 176 -14.44 -15.23 9.65
CA GLY A 176 -13.35 -15.88 10.36
C GLY A 176 -12.90 -15.15 11.62
N SER A 177 -12.22 -15.87 12.49
CA SER A 177 -11.76 -15.36 13.78
C SER A 177 -10.59 -14.37 13.67
N LEU A 178 -9.92 -14.31 12.52
CA LEU A 178 -8.76 -13.43 12.31
C LEU A 178 -9.13 -11.96 12.44
N GLN A 179 -10.26 -11.55 11.85
CA GLN A 179 -10.72 -10.16 11.96
C GLN A 179 -11.03 -9.80 13.42
N GLY A 180 -11.66 -10.70 14.15
CA GLY A 180 -11.84 -10.53 15.59
C GLY A 180 -10.53 -10.40 16.35
N TYR A 181 -9.53 -11.18 15.97
CA TYR A 181 -8.19 -11.11 16.56
C TYR A 181 -7.45 -9.81 16.18
N LEU A 182 -7.49 -9.38 14.92
CA LEU A 182 -6.92 -8.11 14.48
C LEU A 182 -7.61 -6.93 15.17
N ASN A 183 -8.94 -6.97 15.27
CA ASN A 183 -9.69 -5.95 16.02
C ASN A 183 -9.30 -5.93 17.50
N GLN A 184 -9.04 -7.09 18.13
CA GLN A 184 -8.53 -7.15 19.50
C GLN A 184 -7.13 -6.53 19.62
N ILE A 185 -6.25 -6.75 18.64
CA ILE A 185 -4.92 -6.13 18.63
C ILE A 185 -5.06 -4.62 18.49
N ILE A 186 -5.87 -4.13 17.54
CA ILE A 186 -6.09 -2.71 17.26
C ILE A 186 -6.81 -2.01 18.42
N SER A 187 -7.80 -2.65 19.04
CA SER A 187 -8.51 -2.14 20.21
C SER A 187 -7.82 -2.41 21.55
N GLY A 188 -6.74 -3.20 21.53
CA GLY A 188 -6.00 -3.59 22.74
C GLY A 188 -5.32 -2.42 23.44
N GLN A 189 -5.25 -2.49 24.78
CA GLN A 189 -4.61 -1.42 25.61
C GLN A 189 -3.16 -1.11 25.22
N TYR A 190 -2.44 -2.07 24.64
CA TYR A 190 -1.08 -1.84 24.15
C TYR A 190 -1.07 -0.95 22.91
N TYR A 191 -1.96 -1.20 21.95
CA TYR A 191 -2.09 -0.40 20.73
C TYR A 191 -2.54 1.03 21.05
N THR A 192 -3.57 1.21 21.88
CA THR A 192 -4.03 2.54 22.29
C THR A 192 -2.94 3.33 23.03
N ARG A 193 -2.18 2.69 23.94
CA ARG A 193 -1.05 3.34 24.62
C ARG A 193 0.09 3.74 23.66
N TRP A 194 0.39 2.90 22.68
CA TRP A 194 1.39 3.20 21.64
C TRP A 194 0.91 4.31 20.72
N ARG A 195 -0.34 4.24 20.27
CA ARG A 195 -0.98 5.29 19.45
C ARG A 195 -0.94 6.63 20.19
N ASP A 196 -1.38 6.67 21.44
CA ASP A 196 -1.40 7.90 22.25
C ASP A 196 0.00 8.45 22.50
N ARG A 197 1.02 7.60 22.62
CA ARG A 197 2.43 8.02 22.72
C ARG A 197 2.94 8.59 21.40
N ILE A 198 2.63 7.96 20.28
CA ILE A 198 3.01 8.42 18.94
C ILE A 198 2.29 9.74 18.64
N GLU A 199 0.99 9.85 18.91
CA GLU A 199 0.24 11.09 18.76
C GLU A 199 0.78 12.22 19.65
N SER A 200 1.17 11.89 20.88
CA SER A 200 1.78 12.85 21.80
C SER A 200 3.17 13.30 21.32
N ALA A 201 3.97 12.39 20.81
CA ALA A 201 5.28 12.69 20.23
C ALA A 201 5.16 13.55 18.96
N ILE A 202 4.18 13.26 18.10
CA ILE A 202 3.90 14.03 16.87
C ILE A 202 3.38 15.44 17.23
N LYS A 203 2.60 15.59 18.31
CA LYS A 203 2.13 16.90 18.78
C LYS A 203 3.26 17.80 19.31
N VAL A 204 4.35 17.21 19.79
CA VAL A 204 5.53 17.93 20.29
C VAL A 204 6.48 18.33 19.15
N ILE A 205 6.44 17.59 18.03
CA ILE A 205 7.18 17.95 16.81
C ILE A 205 6.30 18.94 16.02
N PRO A 206 6.78 20.11 15.57
CA PRO A 206 5.96 21.11 14.88
C PRO A 206 5.64 20.71 13.43
N LEU A 207 5.16 19.50 13.24
CA LEU A 207 4.76 18.90 11.96
C LEU A 207 3.22 18.81 11.93
N LYS A 208 2.54 19.97 11.91
CA LYS A 208 1.06 20.04 11.95
C LYS A 208 0.34 19.30 10.82
N GLY A 209 1.00 19.04 9.69
CA GLY A 209 0.43 18.33 8.53
C GLY A 209 0.41 16.81 8.68
N VAL A 210 1.51 16.21 9.11
CA VAL A 210 1.66 14.75 9.24
C VAL A 210 0.72 14.16 10.30
N ALA A 211 0.46 14.91 11.38
CA ALA A 211 -0.46 14.50 12.44
C ALA A 211 -1.90 14.32 11.93
N ARG A 212 -2.37 15.19 11.01
CA ARG A 212 -3.74 15.07 10.45
C ARG A 212 -3.88 13.95 9.43
N ALA A 213 -2.83 13.63 8.69
CA ALA A 213 -2.85 12.50 7.75
C ALA A 213 -2.95 11.15 8.49
N LEU A 214 -2.20 11.00 9.60
CA LEU A 214 -2.22 9.78 10.42
C LEU A 214 -3.52 9.61 11.23
N THR A 215 -4.17 10.70 11.66
CA THR A 215 -5.44 10.63 12.38
C THR A 215 -6.66 10.39 11.48
N ARG A 216 -6.53 10.56 10.17
CA ARG A 216 -7.57 10.16 9.19
C ARG A 216 -7.42 8.72 8.72
N LEU A 217 -6.31 8.06 9.05
CA LEU A 217 -6.04 6.64 8.78
C LEU A 217 -6.40 5.73 9.98
N ALA A 218 -6.83 6.32 11.08
CA ALA A 218 -7.41 5.67 12.26
C ALA A 218 -8.91 5.92 12.31
#